data_4de70bb267b233f32f2a53ab9eb504da
#
_entry.id   4de70bb267b233f32f2a53ab9eb504da
#
_cell.length_a   1.000
_cell.length_b   1.000
_cell.length_c   1.000
_cell.angle_alpha   90.00
_cell.angle_beta   90.00
_cell.angle_gamma   90.00
#
_symmetry.space_group_name_H-M   'P 1'
#
loop_
_entity.id
_entity.type
_entity.pdbx_description
1 polymer ?
#
loop_
_entity_poly.entity_id
_entity_poly.type
_entity_poly.pdbx_seq_one_letter_code
_entity_poly.pdbx_strand_id
1 'polypeptide(L)'
;LMRDLDLVTVCEEAACPNIGECWANKHATMMILGAVCTRACAFCNVATGRPDLLDPHEPDRVAEAVARLGLRHVVITSVDRDDLDDGGADHFARTIAAIRLSSPETTIEVLTPDFLRKEGAVEQVVAATPDVFNHNMETVERLYKPVRPGARFAHSLDVLKQVKALDPSIFTKSGIMVGLGETDEEVAEMMEHLRAADVDFMTIGQYLQPTPKHAAVDRFVTPEQFEVYAAWGQEKGFLMMASTPLTRSSYHADADFAALQLERLKRLAQTNSQNA
;
A
#
# COMPACT_ATOMS: atom_id res chain seq x y z
N LEU A 1 -3.23 -21.57 -10.49
CA LEU A 1 -3.09 -21.59 -9.02
C LEU A 1 -4.06 -20.62 -8.38
N MET A 2 -4.03 -19.31 -8.70
CA MET A 2 -4.95 -18.32 -8.10
C MET A 2 -6.41 -18.73 -8.28
N ARG A 3 -6.82 -19.03 -9.51
CA ARG A 3 -8.19 -19.49 -9.83
C ARG A 3 -8.54 -20.82 -9.16
N ASP A 4 -7.58 -21.76 -9.04
CA ASP A 4 -7.81 -23.06 -8.38
C ASP A 4 -8.01 -22.90 -6.87
N LEU A 5 -7.45 -21.84 -6.29
CA LEU A 5 -7.58 -21.48 -4.87
C LEU A 5 -8.68 -20.45 -4.63
N ASP A 6 -9.43 -20.06 -5.64
CA ASP A 6 -10.48 -19.02 -5.56
C ASP A 6 -9.95 -17.73 -4.92
N LEU A 7 -8.78 -17.25 -5.40
CA LEU A 7 -8.11 -16.05 -4.92
C LEU A 7 -8.15 -14.94 -5.96
N VAL A 8 -8.29 -13.72 -5.48
CA VAL A 8 -8.31 -12.50 -6.27
C VAL A 8 -6.95 -11.80 -6.18
N THR A 9 -6.50 -11.22 -7.28
CA THR A 9 -5.29 -10.38 -7.31
C THR A 9 -5.64 -8.97 -7.75
N VAL A 10 -5.09 -7.96 -7.07
CA VAL A 10 -5.23 -6.57 -7.50
C VAL A 10 -4.62 -6.34 -8.88
N CYS A 11 -3.65 -7.17 -9.27
CA CYS A 11 -3.00 -7.08 -10.58
C CYS A 11 -3.98 -7.32 -11.73
N GLU A 12 -4.94 -8.25 -11.57
CA GLU A 12 -6.00 -8.51 -12.54
C GLU A 12 -7.11 -7.49 -12.43
N GLU A 13 -7.66 -7.25 -11.23
CA GLU A 13 -8.80 -6.35 -11.00
C GLU A 13 -8.51 -4.89 -11.36
N ALA A 14 -7.31 -4.40 -11.06
CA ALA A 14 -6.89 -3.05 -11.39
C ALA A 14 -6.34 -2.90 -12.82
N ALA A 15 -6.32 -3.97 -13.64
CA ALA A 15 -5.71 -3.99 -14.96
C ALA A 15 -4.29 -3.41 -14.97
N CYS A 16 -3.45 -3.87 -14.03
CA CYS A 16 -2.11 -3.34 -13.79
C CYS A 16 -1.20 -3.51 -15.01
N PRO A 17 -0.52 -2.45 -15.51
CA PRO A 17 0.35 -2.55 -16.66
C PRO A 17 1.58 -3.43 -16.43
N ASN A 18 1.97 -3.66 -15.17
CA ASN A 18 3.18 -4.40 -14.79
C ASN A 18 2.93 -5.91 -14.57
N ILE A 19 1.69 -6.40 -14.76
CA ILE A 19 1.29 -7.78 -14.40
C ILE A 19 2.20 -8.85 -15.02
N GLY A 20 2.58 -8.69 -16.29
CA GLY A 20 3.42 -9.67 -17.00
C GLY A 20 4.82 -9.79 -16.38
N GLU A 21 5.44 -8.67 -16.04
CA GLU A 21 6.75 -8.64 -15.39
C GLU A 21 6.70 -9.18 -13.96
N CYS A 22 5.74 -8.70 -13.16
CA CYS A 22 5.57 -9.14 -11.78
C CYS A 22 5.36 -10.65 -11.68
N TRP A 23 4.51 -11.22 -12.51
CA TRP A 23 4.23 -12.66 -12.47
C TRP A 23 5.40 -13.51 -12.97
N ALA A 24 6.16 -13.02 -13.97
CA ALA A 24 7.39 -13.69 -14.40
C ALA A 24 8.43 -13.75 -13.25
N ASN A 25 8.46 -12.71 -12.39
CA ASN A 25 9.34 -12.62 -11.23
C ASN A 25 8.75 -13.23 -9.94
N LYS A 26 7.61 -13.93 -10.03
CA LYS A 26 6.88 -14.52 -8.89
C LYS A 26 6.45 -13.48 -7.84
N HIS A 27 6.08 -12.29 -8.30
CA HIS A 27 5.49 -11.26 -7.47
C HIS A 27 3.98 -11.21 -7.73
N ALA A 28 3.19 -11.25 -6.68
CA ALA A 28 1.75 -11.07 -6.76
C ALA A 28 1.26 -10.28 -5.55
N THR A 29 0.27 -9.41 -5.79
CA THR A 29 -0.44 -8.72 -4.71
C THR A 29 -1.78 -9.40 -4.53
N MET A 30 -1.94 -10.08 -3.40
CA MET A 30 -3.17 -10.77 -3.04
C MET A 30 -4.20 -9.76 -2.58
N MET A 31 -5.40 -9.82 -3.13
CA MET A 31 -6.52 -9.00 -2.71
C MET A 31 -7.49 -9.85 -1.89
N ILE A 32 -7.62 -9.54 -0.61
CA ILE A 32 -8.49 -10.23 0.33
C ILE A 32 -9.80 -9.48 0.55
N LEU A 33 -10.73 -10.08 1.30
CA LEU A 33 -12.06 -9.53 1.64
C LEU A 33 -13.02 -9.49 0.45
N GLY A 34 -12.74 -10.27 -0.59
CA GLY A 34 -13.55 -10.37 -1.80
C GLY A 34 -13.17 -9.36 -2.89
N ALA A 35 -14.01 -9.25 -3.93
CA ALA A 35 -13.75 -8.47 -5.14
C ALA A 35 -14.62 -7.20 -5.30
N VAL A 36 -15.51 -6.90 -4.32
CA VAL A 36 -16.43 -5.77 -4.37
C VAL A 36 -16.14 -4.80 -3.24
N CYS A 37 -15.83 -3.56 -3.60
CA CYS A 37 -15.50 -2.48 -2.66
C CYS A 37 -16.76 -1.71 -2.25
N THR A 38 -16.86 -1.30 -0.98
CA THR A 38 -17.95 -0.42 -0.49
C THR A 38 -17.77 1.03 -0.92
N ARG A 39 -16.59 1.42 -1.46
CA ARG A 39 -16.28 2.80 -1.89
C ARG A 39 -16.03 2.88 -3.38
N ALA A 40 -16.33 4.07 -3.95
CA ALA A 40 -16.19 4.37 -5.38
C ALA A 40 -15.13 5.46 -5.60
N CYS A 41 -13.86 5.11 -5.50
CA CYS A 41 -12.78 6.04 -5.82
C CYS A 41 -12.69 6.28 -7.32
N ALA A 42 -12.56 7.55 -7.74
CA ALA A 42 -12.64 7.93 -9.14
C ALA A 42 -11.50 7.39 -10.04
N PHE A 43 -10.43 6.87 -9.43
CA PHE A 43 -9.28 6.29 -10.13
C PHE A 43 -9.31 4.75 -10.19
N CYS A 44 -10.14 4.09 -9.38
CA CYS A 44 -10.04 2.67 -9.10
C CYS A 44 -10.98 1.84 -9.98
N ASN A 45 -10.42 0.81 -10.62
CA ASN A 45 -11.18 -0.09 -11.52
C ASN A 45 -11.84 -1.28 -10.81
N VAL A 46 -11.65 -1.42 -9.48
CA VAL A 46 -12.29 -2.49 -8.71
C VAL A 46 -13.81 -2.28 -8.66
N ALA A 47 -14.55 -3.37 -8.77
CA ALA A 47 -16.02 -3.35 -8.73
C ALA A 47 -16.51 -2.75 -7.42
N THR A 48 -17.57 -1.92 -7.50
CA THR A 48 -18.14 -1.24 -6.33
C THR A 48 -19.58 -1.68 -6.11
N GLY A 49 -19.96 -1.80 -4.83
CA GLY A 49 -21.33 -2.21 -4.51
C GLY A 49 -21.45 -2.78 -3.10
N ARG A 50 -22.40 -3.72 -2.94
CA ARG A 50 -22.57 -4.49 -1.70
C ARG A 50 -21.73 -5.75 -1.80
N PRO A 51 -20.69 -5.90 -0.95
CA PRO A 51 -19.87 -7.09 -0.93
C PRO A 51 -20.63 -8.32 -0.43
N ASP A 52 -20.14 -9.50 -0.81
CA ASP A 52 -20.61 -10.77 -0.28
C ASP A 52 -20.15 -10.98 1.17
N LEU A 53 -20.67 -12.02 1.81
CA LEU A 53 -20.21 -12.46 3.13
C LEU A 53 -18.71 -12.82 3.06
N LEU A 54 -18.01 -12.57 4.17
CA LEU A 54 -16.61 -12.97 4.29
C LEU A 54 -16.47 -14.49 4.20
N ASP A 55 -15.48 -14.91 3.44
CA ASP A 55 -15.04 -16.30 3.46
C ASP A 55 -14.05 -16.53 4.59
N PRO A 56 -14.41 -17.30 5.63
CA PRO A 56 -13.54 -17.55 6.77
C PRO A 56 -12.28 -18.36 6.43
N HIS A 57 -12.25 -19.01 5.27
CA HIS A 57 -11.14 -19.84 4.78
C HIS A 57 -10.20 -19.11 3.79
N GLU A 58 -10.51 -17.89 3.39
CA GLU A 58 -9.64 -17.10 2.51
C GLU A 58 -8.21 -16.93 3.08
N PRO A 59 -7.99 -16.64 4.38
CA PRO A 59 -6.65 -16.56 4.97
C PRO A 59 -5.80 -17.83 4.76
N ASP A 60 -6.40 -19.01 4.92
CA ASP A 60 -5.70 -20.28 4.76
C ASP A 60 -5.30 -20.52 3.29
N ARG A 61 -6.20 -20.17 2.34
CA ARG A 61 -5.92 -20.29 0.91
C ARG A 61 -4.85 -19.30 0.44
N VAL A 62 -4.83 -18.08 0.99
CA VAL A 62 -3.76 -17.11 0.73
C VAL A 62 -2.43 -17.67 1.23
N ALA A 63 -2.38 -18.21 2.44
CA ALA A 63 -1.18 -18.81 3.00
C ALA A 63 -0.70 -20.03 2.17
N GLU A 64 -1.61 -20.88 1.69
CA GLU A 64 -1.29 -21.97 0.76
C GLU A 64 -0.70 -21.44 -0.55
N ALA A 65 -1.26 -20.37 -1.14
CA ALA A 65 -0.74 -19.77 -2.35
C ALA A 65 0.68 -19.23 -2.16
N VAL A 66 0.94 -18.51 -1.05
CA VAL A 66 2.27 -17.98 -0.69
C VAL A 66 3.29 -19.12 -0.59
N ALA A 67 2.95 -20.20 0.13
CA ALA A 67 3.83 -21.35 0.31
C ALA A 67 4.10 -22.09 -1.02
N ARG A 68 3.06 -22.35 -1.83
CA ARG A 68 3.20 -23.05 -3.13
C ARG A 68 3.99 -22.26 -4.16
N LEU A 69 3.90 -20.91 -4.14
CA LEU A 69 4.68 -20.04 -5.01
C LEU A 69 6.12 -19.85 -4.50
N GLY A 70 6.38 -20.14 -3.21
CA GLY A 70 7.67 -19.93 -2.59
C GLY A 70 8.04 -18.45 -2.55
N LEU A 71 7.07 -17.60 -2.20
CA LEU A 71 7.29 -16.15 -2.15
C LEU A 71 8.19 -15.79 -0.97
N ARG A 72 9.20 -14.98 -1.22
CA ARG A 72 10.06 -14.39 -0.16
C ARG A 72 9.46 -13.12 0.43
N HIS A 73 8.63 -12.45 -0.36
CA HIS A 73 7.88 -11.26 0.04
C HIS A 73 6.48 -11.34 -0.57
N VAL A 74 5.46 -10.99 0.21
CA VAL A 74 4.08 -10.93 -0.25
C VAL A 74 3.44 -9.61 0.13
N VAL A 75 2.66 -9.04 -0.79
CA VAL A 75 1.82 -7.88 -0.51
C VAL A 75 0.37 -8.35 -0.39
N ILE A 76 -0.26 -8.07 0.74
CA ILE A 76 -1.66 -8.33 1.01
C ILE A 76 -2.41 -7.01 1.00
N THR A 77 -3.37 -6.88 0.12
CA THR A 77 -4.26 -5.71 0.07
C THR A 77 -5.73 -6.15 0.14
N SER A 78 -6.65 -5.21 0.19
CA SER A 78 -8.08 -5.50 0.23
C SER A 78 -8.91 -4.45 -0.51
N VAL A 79 -10.17 -4.78 -0.70
CA VAL A 79 -11.24 -3.78 -0.93
C VAL A 79 -11.58 -3.07 0.39
N ASP A 80 -12.21 -1.88 0.32
CA ASP A 80 -12.84 -1.30 1.52
C ASP A 80 -14.08 -2.10 1.92
N ARG A 81 -14.20 -2.39 3.20
CA ARG A 81 -15.32 -3.12 3.83
C ARG A 81 -15.93 -2.28 4.96
N ASP A 82 -16.44 -1.11 4.59
CA ASP A 82 -17.10 -0.21 5.56
C ASP A 82 -18.34 -0.83 6.21
N ASP A 83 -18.85 -1.91 5.62
CA ASP A 83 -19.96 -2.73 6.11
C ASP A 83 -19.59 -3.63 7.31
N LEU A 84 -18.30 -3.92 7.53
CA LEU A 84 -17.83 -4.73 8.66
C LEU A 84 -17.56 -3.86 9.89
N ASP A 85 -17.77 -4.40 11.08
CA ASP A 85 -17.61 -3.67 12.34
C ASP A 85 -16.15 -3.20 12.57
N ASP A 86 -15.18 -3.99 12.12
CA ASP A 86 -13.73 -3.71 12.21
C ASP A 86 -13.11 -3.24 10.89
N GLY A 87 -13.92 -3.07 9.82
CA GLY A 87 -13.42 -2.73 8.49
C GLY A 87 -12.55 -3.80 7.82
N GLY A 88 -12.54 -5.03 8.36
CA GLY A 88 -11.77 -6.18 7.88
C GLY A 88 -10.41 -6.36 8.56
N ALA A 89 -10.14 -5.67 9.67
CA ALA A 89 -8.87 -5.75 10.38
C ALA A 89 -8.56 -7.16 10.90
N ASP A 90 -9.57 -7.88 11.45
CA ASP A 90 -9.42 -9.28 11.86
C ASP A 90 -8.98 -10.19 10.72
N HIS A 91 -9.54 -9.97 9.55
CA HIS A 91 -9.21 -10.78 8.39
C HIS A 91 -7.74 -10.55 7.92
N PHE A 92 -7.24 -9.31 7.95
CA PHE A 92 -5.83 -9.02 7.77
C PHE A 92 -4.96 -9.74 8.81
N ALA A 93 -5.30 -9.63 10.07
CA ALA A 93 -4.54 -10.26 11.16
C ALA A 93 -4.49 -11.80 11.01
N ARG A 94 -5.60 -12.43 10.68
CA ARG A 94 -5.68 -13.87 10.42
C ARG A 94 -4.86 -14.28 9.19
N THR A 95 -4.88 -13.46 8.13
CA THR A 95 -4.08 -13.72 6.93
C THR A 95 -2.59 -13.67 7.23
N ILE A 96 -2.14 -12.65 7.97
CA ILE A 96 -0.75 -12.55 8.43
C ILE A 96 -0.36 -13.78 9.25
N ALA A 97 -1.18 -14.16 10.24
CA ALA A 97 -0.92 -15.31 11.09
C ALA A 97 -0.83 -16.63 10.31
N ALA A 98 -1.73 -16.86 9.35
CA ALA A 98 -1.71 -18.05 8.50
C ALA A 98 -0.45 -18.12 7.62
N ILE A 99 -0.01 -16.99 7.05
CA ILE A 99 1.24 -16.92 6.28
C ILE A 99 2.46 -17.17 7.18
N ARG A 100 2.53 -16.56 8.37
CA ARG A 100 3.62 -16.79 9.33
C ARG A 100 3.75 -18.26 9.73
N LEU A 101 2.61 -18.96 9.86
CA LEU A 101 2.60 -20.38 10.21
C LEU A 101 3.11 -21.27 9.06
N SER A 102 2.71 -20.99 7.82
CA SER A 102 3.04 -21.81 6.65
C SER A 102 4.37 -21.43 5.98
N SER A 103 4.79 -20.17 6.10
CA SER A 103 5.94 -19.60 5.42
C SER A 103 6.65 -18.57 6.33
N PRO A 104 7.30 -19.02 7.43
CA PRO A 104 7.82 -18.13 8.48
C PRO A 104 8.90 -17.14 8.00
N GLU A 105 9.62 -17.47 6.92
CA GLU A 105 10.67 -16.61 6.34
C GLU A 105 10.11 -15.58 5.34
N THR A 106 8.82 -15.67 4.98
CA THR A 106 8.21 -14.73 4.05
C THR A 106 7.97 -13.39 4.75
N THR A 107 8.48 -12.30 4.18
CA THR A 107 8.18 -10.95 4.64
C THR A 107 6.81 -10.52 4.13
N ILE A 108 6.06 -9.81 4.97
CA ILE A 108 4.66 -9.46 4.71
C ILE A 108 4.49 -7.94 4.71
N GLU A 109 4.10 -7.39 3.56
CA GLU A 109 3.59 -6.04 3.44
C GLU A 109 2.07 -6.11 3.43
N VAL A 110 1.41 -5.25 4.23
CA VAL A 110 -0.03 -5.03 4.13
C VAL A 110 -0.29 -3.67 3.50
N LEU A 111 -1.16 -3.60 2.50
CA LEU A 111 -1.71 -2.35 1.95
C LEU A 111 -3.16 -2.24 2.40
N THR A 112 -3.37 -1.48 3.46
CA THR A 112 -4.65 -1.42 4.16
C THR A 112 -5.55 -0.27 3.67
N PRO A 113 -6.89 -0.40 3.81
CA PRO A 113 -7.80 0.73 3.80
C PRO A 113 -7.59 1.62 5.04
N ASP A 114 -8.35 2.72 5.16
CA ASP A 114 -8.35 3.57 6.35
C ASP A 114 -9.28 3.06 7.47
N PHE A 115 -9.85 1.88 7.31
CA PHE A 115 -10.80 1.21 8.21
C PHE A 115 -11.98 2.09 8.66
N LEU A 116 -12.27 3.17 7.96
CA LEU A 116 -13.35 4.13 8.28
C LEU A 116 -13.30 4.62 9.76
N ARG A 117 -12.12 4.74 10.35
CA ARG A 117 -11.90 5.14 11.76
C ARG A 117 -12.54 4.20 12.79
N LYS A 118 -12.65 2.92 12.47
CA LYS A 118 -13.14 1.91 13.40
C LYS A 118 -12.11 1.71 14.49
N GLU A 119 -12.59 1.80 15.74
CA GLU A 119 -11.74 1.69 16.92
C GLU A 119 -11.05 0.33 17.01
N GLY A 120 -9.76 0.30 17.29
CA GLY A 120 -8.97 -0.92 17.43
C GLY A 120 -8.54 -1.58 16.11
N ALA A 121 -8.99 -1.09 14.95
CA ALA A 121 -8.70 -1.74 13.67
C ALA A 121 -7.20 -1.67 13.29
N VAL A 122 -6.58 -0.51 13.42
CA VAL A 122 -5.14 -0.34 13.15
C VAL A 122 -4.32 -1.15 14.16
N GLU A 123 -4.68 -1.07 15.44
CA GLU A 123 -4.05 -1.82 16.53
C GLU A 123 -4.06 -3.33 16.28
N GLN A 124 -5.16 -3.85 15.78
CA GLN A 124 -5.30 -5.29 15.49
C GLN A 124 -4.36 -5.74 14.37
N VAL A 125 -4.23 -4.96 13.30
CA VAL A 125 -3.30 -5.28 12.21
C VAL A 125 -1.84 -5.12 12.65
N VAL A 126 -1.52 -4.08 13.43
CA VAL A 126 -0.17 -3.86 13.98
C VAL A 126 0.21 -5.00 14.93
N ALA A 127 -0.71 -5.46 15.78
CA ALA A 127 -0.48 -6.60 16.70
C ALA A 127 -0.18 -7.91 15.96
N ALA A 128 -0.62 -8.06 14.70
CA ALA A 128 -0.27 -9.21 13.86
C ALA A 128 1.16 -9.11 13.26
N THR A 129 1.88 -8.01 13.51
CA THR A 129 3.28 -7.79 13.16
C THR A 129 3.63 -7.96 11.67
N PRO A 130 3.02 -7.18 10.75
CA PRO A 130 3.50 -7.11 9.38
C PRO A 130 4.90 -6.47 9.35
N ASP A 131 5.72 -6.78 8.35
CA ASP A 131 7.04 -6.16 8.18
C ASP A 131 6.92 -4.74 7.63
N VAL A 132 5.92 -4.49 6.77
CA VAL A 132 5.59 -3.19 6.19
C VAL A 132 4.10 -2.93 6.32
N PHE A 133 3.75 -1.78 6.88
CA PHE A 133 2.38 -1.27 6.90
C PHE A 133 2.26 -0.13 5.88
N ASN A 134 1.52 -0.39 4.81
CA ASN A 134 1.27 0.55 3.74
C ASN A 134 -0.17 1.05 3.80
N HIS A 135 -0.36 2.37 3.72
CA HIS A 135 -1.64 3.01 3.47
C HIS A 135 -1.43 4.15 2.48
N ASN A 136 -1.99 4.04 1.29
CA ASN A 136 -1.81 5.04 0.25
C ASN A 136 -2.64 6.30 0.51
N MET A 137 -2.01 7.46 0.32
CA MET A 137 -2.71 8.75 0.24
C MET A 137 -3.45 8.92 -1.10
N GLU A 138 -2.98 8.28 -2.14
CA GLU A 138 -3.46 8.26 -3.52
C GLU A 138 -3.36 9.59 -4.26
N THR A 139 -3.63 10.72 -3.61
CA THR A 139 -3.56 12.06 -4.18
C THR A 139 -3.37 13.12 -3.10
N VAL A 140 -3.18 14.38 -3.49
CA VAL A 140 -3.00 15.53 -2.60
C VAL A 140 -4.31 15.96 -1.93
N GLU A 141 -4.24 16.72 -0.82
CA GLU A 141 -5.40 17.05 0.03
C GLU A 141 -6.57 17.68 -0.76
N ARG A 142 -6.30 18.67 -1.61
CA ARG A 142 -7.30 19.36 -2.42
C ARG A 142 -8.13 18.41 -3.30
N LEU A 143 -7.50 17.33 -3.77
CA LEU A 143 -8.11 16.37 -4.68
C LEU A 143 -8.82 15.21 -3.96
N TYR A 144 -8.76 15.13 -2.61
CA TYR A 144 -9.39 14.01 -1.89
C TYR A 144 -10.88 13.88 -2.21
N LYS A 145 -11.63 14.98 -2.10
CA LYS A 145 -13.08 14.94 -2.29
C LYS A 145 -13.51 14.47 -3.69
N PRO A 146 -12.94 14.94 -4.80
CA PRO A 146 -13.30 14.44 -6.13
C PRO A 146 -12.71 13.06 -6.46
N VAL A 147 -11.55 12.69 -5.91
CA VAL A 147 -10.80 11.48 -6.29
C VAL A 147 -11.09 10.31 -5.34
N ARG A 148 -11.21 10.58 -4.01
CA ARG A 148 -11.47 9.61 -2.94
C ARG A 148 -12.62 10.05 -2.04
N PRO A 149 -13.87 10.14 -2.55
CA PRO A 149 -14.97 10.77 -1.80
C PRO A 149 -15.30 10.09 -0.46
N GLY A 150 -14.98 8.79 -0.30
CA GLY A 150 -15.17 8.03 0.94
C GLY A 150 -14.07 8.20 1.99
N ALA A 151 -12.91 8.75 1.62
CA ALA A 151 -11.76 8.92 2.50
C ALA A 151 -11.61 10.36 3.03
N ARG A 152 -10.77 10.52 4.05
CA ARG A 152 -10.39 11.83 4.59
C ARG A 152 -8.90 11.92 4.74
N PHE A 153 -8.32 13.01 4.23
CA PHE A 153 -6.88 13.26 4.20
C PHE A 153 -6.22 13.11 5.59
N ALA A 154 -6.71 13.87 6.58
CA ALA A 154 -6.17 13.83 7.92
C ALA A 154 -6.25 12.43 8.54
N HIS A 155 -7.35 11.68 8.31
CA HIS A 155 -7.49 10.33 8.83
C HIS A 155 -6.50 9.34 8.18
N SER A 156 -6.26 9.45 6.87
CA SER A 156 -5.25 8.63 6.20
C SER A 156 -3.85 8.86 6.78
N LEU A 157 -3.49 10.11 7.13
CA LEU A 157 -2.25 10.41 7.84
C LEU A 157 -2.24 9.84 9.26
N ASP A 158 -3.38 9.92 9.97
CA ASP A 158 -3.49 9.41 11.34
C ASP A 158 -3.32 7.89 11.40
N VAL A 159 -3.78 7.12 10.40
CA VAL A 159 -3.51 5.69 10.29
C VAL A 159 -2.01 5.41 10.33
N LEU A 160 -1.21 6.11 9.50
CA LEU A 160 0.24 5.93 9.45
C LEU A 160 0.94 6.36 10.75
N LYS A 161 0.49 7.46 11.37
CA LYS A 161 0.99 7.91 12.69
C LYS A 161 0.71 6.89 13.78
N GLN A 162 -0.49 6.30 13.79
CA GLN A 162 -0.86 5.27 14.78
C GLN A 162 0.06 4.06 14.68
N VAL A 163 0.37 3.58 13.48
CA VAL A 163 1.31 2.46 13.30
C VAL A 163 2.65 2.76 13.97
N LYS A 164 3.24 3.94 13.72
CA LYS A 164 4.52 4.33 14.32
C LYS A 164 4.45 4.50 15.83
N ALA A 165 3.32 4.96 16.35
CA ALA A 165 3.12 5.09 17.79
C ALA A 165 2.97 3.72 18.49
N LEU A 166 2.35 2.75 17.82
CA LEU A 166 2.13 1.40 18.36
C LEU A 166 3.39 0.53 18.24
N ASP A 167 4.04 0.54 17.08
CA ASP A 167 5.28 -0.20 16.84
C ASP A 167 6.21 0.54 15.85
N PRO A 168 7.21 1.28 16.35
CA PRO A 168 8.16 2.00 15.49
C PRO A 168 9.09 1.09 14.68
N SER A 169 9.13 -0.21 14.97
CA SER A 169 9.94 -1.17 14.22
C SER A 169 9.32 -1.54 12.86
N ILE A 170 7.98 -1.46 12.73
CA ILE A 170 7.29 -1.69 11.47
C ILE A 170 7.63 -0.55 10.50
N PHE A 171 8.04 -0.91 9.28
CA PHE A 171 8.21 0.09 8.23
C PHE A 171 6.86 0.62 7.77
N THR A 172 6.73 1.95 7.69
CA THR A 172 5.54 2.59 7.14
C THR A 172 5.78 3.04 5.70
N LYS A 173 4.78 2.81 4.86
CA LYS A 173 4.81 3.12 3.44
C LYS A 173 3.55 3.86 3.03
N SER A 174 3.69 4.76 2.07
CA SER A 174 2.55 5.43 1.42
C SER A 174 2.83 5.71 -0.04
N GLY A 175 1.79 5.96 -0.81
CA GLY A 175 1.93 6.28 -2.22
C GLY A 175 0.89 7.30 -2.69
N ILE A 176 1.28 8.02 -3.74
CA ILE A 176 0.38 8.87 -4.52
C ILE A 176 0.51 8.59 -6.01
N MET A 177 -0.54 8.90 -6.72
CA MET A 177 -0.52 9.02 -8.18
C MET A 177 -0.46 10.49 -8.57
N VAL A 178 0.32 10.81 -9.60
CA VAL A 178 0.41 12.14 -10.20
C VAL A 178 -0.25 12.14 -11.57
N GLY A 179 -0.71 13.31 -12.02
CA GLY A 179 -1.47 13.47 -13.28
C GLY A 179 -2.99 13.52 -13.08
N LEU A 180 -3.46 13.79 -11.84
CA LEU A 180 -4.86 13.98 -11.48
C LEU A 180 -5.25 15.46 -11.33
N GLY A 181 -4.31 16.39 -11.58
CA GLY A 181 -4.49 17.84 -11.48
C GLY A 181 -3.83 18.47 -10.26
N GLU A 182 -2.95 17.76 -9.57
CA GLU A 182 -2.09 18.28 -8.52
C GLU A 182 -1.00 19.19 -9.11
N THR A 183 -0.49 20.13 -8.30
CA THR A 183 0.71 20.90 -8.62
C THR A 183 1.96 20.24 -8.01
N ASP A 184 3.14 20.65 -8.48
CA ASP A 184 4.40 20.14 -7.96
C ASP A 184 4.61 20.59 -6.49
N GLU A 185 4.14 21.78 -6.12
CA GLU A 185 4.16 22.29 -4.75
C GLU A 185 3.27 21.45 -3.84
N GLU A 186 2.08 21.04 -4.30
CA GLU A 186 1.20 20.13 -3.53
C GLU A 186 1.82 18.75 -3.34
N VAL A 187 2.60 18.26 -4.30
CA VAL A 187 3.38 17.01 -4.16
C VAL A 187 4.47 17.18 -3.09
N ALA A 188 5.18 18.32 -3.09
CA ALA A 188 6.20 18.61 -2.07
C ALA A 188 5.59 18.75 -0.66
N GLU A 189 4.42 19.37 -0.53
CA GLU A 189 3.65 19.50 0.72
C GLU A 189 3.17 18.12 1.22
N MET A 190 2.69 17.26 0.30
CA MET A 190 2.34 15.88 0.64
C MET A 190 3.52 15.11 1.25
N MET A 191 4.72 15.27 0.71
CA MET A 191 5.92 14.66 1.30
C MET A 191 6.17 15.16 2.73
N GLU A 192 5.94 16.45 3.00
CA GLU A 192 6.08 17.01 4.34
C GLU A 192 5.07 16.42 5.31
N HIS A 193 3.81 16.29 4.90
CA HIS A 193 2.78 15.64 5.70
C HIS A 193 3.13 14.18 6.03
N LEU A 194 3.62 13.43 5.05
CA LEU A 194 4.04 12.04 5.26
C LEU A 194 5.27 11.94 6.17
N ARG A 195 6.25 12.85 6.03
CA ARG A 195 7.40 12.89 6.96
C ARG A 195 7.00 13.29 8.37
N ALA A 196 6.03 14.20 8.53
CA ALA A 196 5.45 14.53 9.84
C ALA A 196 4.66 13.37 10.47
N ALA A 197 4.25 12.40 9.66
CA ALA A 197 3.66 11.13 10.09
C ALA A 197 4.71 10.01 10.26
N ASP A 198 5.99 10.34 10.15
CA ASP A 198 7.15 9.42 10.23
C ASP A 198 7.10 8.26 9.22
N VAL A 199 6.60 8.51 8.01
CA VAL A 199 6.56 7.52 6.93
C VAL A 199 7.97 7.27 6.40
N ASP A 200 8.38 6.00 6.35
CA ASP A 200 9.72 5.58 5.93
C ASP A 200 9.89 5.61 4.41
N PHE A 201 8.89 5.17 3.66
CA PHE A 201 8.96 4.94 2.23
C PHE A 201 7.79 5.59 1.49
N MET A 202 8.08 6.32 0.41
CA MET A 202 7.04 6.90 -0.45
C MET A 202 7.18 6.42 -1.90
N THR A 203 6.05 6.09 -2.51
CA THR A 203 5.93 5.76 -3.93
C THR A 203 5.18 6.83 -4.69
N ILE A 204 5.66 7.21 -5.89
CA ILE A 204 4.99 8.14 -6.80
C ILE A 204 4.93 7.51 -8.18
N GLY A 205 3.73 7.34 -8.72
CA GLY A 205 3.49 6.78 -10.04
C GLY A 205 2.56 7.64 -10.90
N GLN A 206 2.62 7.49 -12.22
CA GLN A 206 1.68 8.15 -13.13
C GLN A 206 0.29 7.53 -13.01
N TYR A 207 -0.72 8.36 -12.81
CA TYR A 207 -2.11 7.93 -12.97
C TYR A 207 -2.39 7.54 -14.43
N LEU A 208 -2.93 6.36 -14.61
CA LEU A 208 -3.41 5.87 -15.92
C LEU A 208 -4.90 5.61 -15.80
N GLN A 209 -5.68 6.28 -16.61
CA GLN A 209 -7.14 6.16 -16.61
C GLN A 209 -7.59 4.76 -17.05
N PRO A 210 -8.23 3.96 -16.18
CA PRO A 210 -8.62 2.59 -16.54
C PRO A 210 -9.69 2.53 -17.64
N THR A 211 -10.69 3.39 -17.55
CA THR A 211 -11.77 3.52 -18.54
C THR A 211 -12.24 4.98 -18.64
N PRO A 212 -12.98 5.38 -19.71
CA PRO A 212 -13.51 6.74 -19.84
C PRO A 212 -14.47 7.19 -18.72
N LYS A 213 -14.90 6.26 -17.83
CA LYS A 213 -15.77 6.57 -16.68
C LYS A 213 -15.00 7.05 -15.46
N HIS A 214 -13.70 6.79 -15.41
CA HIS A 214 -12.82 7.19 -14.31
C HIS A 214 -12.33 8.62 -14.48
N ALA A 215 -11.66 9.16 -13.45
CA ALA A 215 -11.06 10.48 -13.52
C ALA A 215 -10.18 10.61 -14.77
N ALA A 216 -10.32 11.70 -15.50
CA ALA A 216 -9.46 11.95 -16.66
C ALA A 216 -8.02 12.18 -16.23
N VAL A 217 -7.07 11.79 -17.09
CA VAL A 217 -5.67 12.21 -16.91
C VAL A 217 -5.59 13.70 -17.23
N ASP A 218 -5.12 14.49 -16.25
CA ASP A 218 -4.91 15.93 -16.41
C ASP A 218 -3.60 16.19 -17.17
N ARG A 219 -2.52 15.51 -16.77
CA ARG A 219 -1.21 15.59 -17.43
C ARG A 219 -0.46 14.27 -17.37
N PHE A 220 0.42 14.04 -18.32
CA PHE A 220 1.47 13.04 -18.22
C PHE A 220 2.75 13.70 -17.71
N VAL A 221 3.17 13.29 -16.52
CA VAL A 221 4.38 13.81 -15.88
C VAL A 221 5.61 13.21 -16.57
N THR A 222 6.61 14.03 -16.84
CA THR A 222 7.80 13.56 -17.54
C THR A 222 8.69 12.69 -16.63
N PRO A 223 9.49 11.76 -17.19
CA PRO A 223 10.45 10.98 -16.41
C PRO A 223 11.40 11.85 -15.58
N GLU A 224 11.85 12.97 -16.11
CA GLU A 224 12.74 13.91 -15.43
C GLU A 224 12.06 14.52 -14.18
N GLN A 225 10.76 14.79 -14.26
CA GLN A 225 10.01 15.31 -13.10
C GLN A 225 9.86 14.22 -12.00
N PHE A 226 9.75 12.95 -12.36
CA PHE A 226 9.80 11.87 -11.38
C PHE A 226 11.15 11.78 -10.66
N GLU A 227 12.27 12.05 -11.37
CA GLU A 227 13.60 12.13 -10.74
C GLU A 227 13.68 13.31 -9.76
N VAL A 228 13.08 14.46 -10.10
CA VAL A 228 12.96 15.62 -9.19
C VAL A 228 12.18 15.24 -7.94
N TYR A 229 11.04 14.56 -8.06
CA TYR A 229 10.27 14.10 -6.90
C TYR A 229 11.07 13.13 -6.03
N ALA A 230 11.83 12.21 -6.64
CA ALA A 230 12.69 11.30 -5.89
C ALA A 230 13.76 12.07 -5.10
N ALA A 231 14.41 13.07 -5.71
CA ALA A 231 15.40 13.92 -5.04
C ALA A 231 14.79 14.69 -3.85
N TRP A 232 13.63 15.31 -4.03
CA TRP A 232 12.92 16.01 -2.95
C TRP A 232 12.59 15.10 -1.78
N GLY A 233 12.13 13.88 -2.05
CA GLY A 233 11.84 12.93 -0.99
C GLY A 233 13.10 12.50 -0.22
N GLN A 234 14.22 12.31 -0.90
CA GLN A 234 15.52 12.03 -0.26
C GLN A 234 15.96 13.19 0.63
N GLU A 235 15.89 14.43 0.13
CA GLU A 235 16.21 15.65 0.91
C GLU A 235 15.32 15.80 2.14
N LYS A 236 14.02 15.45 2.04
CA LYS A 236 13.07 15.47 3.16
C LYS A 236 13.27 14.31 4.15
N GLY A 237 14.18 13.38 3.86
CA GLY A 237 14.60 12.34 4.80
C GLY A 237 13.78 11.05 4.77
N PHE A 238 13.04 10.75 3.69
CA PHE A 238 12.54 9.39 3.50
C PHE A 238 13.70 8.39 3.49
N LEU A 239 13.48 7.20 4.03
CA LEU A 239 14.46 6.11 3.92
C LEU A 239 14.59 5.66 2.46
N MET A 240 13.47 5.69 1.74
CA MET A 240 13.41 5.27 0.35
C MET A 240 12.35 6.05 -0.42
N MET A 241 12.63 6.29 -1.71
CA MET A 241 11.69 6.82 -2.68
C MET A 241 11.67 5.93 -3.92
N ALA A 242 10.48 5.52 -4.37
CA ALA A 242 10.28 4.95 -5.69
C ALA A 242 9.39 5.90 -6.50
N SER A 243 9.97 6.52 -7.52
CA SER A 243 9.31 7.57 -8.29
C SER A 243 9.64 7.41 -9.78
N THR A 244 8.71 6.76 -10.49
CA THR A 244 8.79 6.57 -11.95
C THR A 244 7.38 6.51 -12.54
N PRO A 245 7.19 6.69 -13.85
CA PRO A 245 5.87 6.60 -14.47
C PRO A 245 5.12 5.29 -14.20
N LEU A 246 5.84 4.16 -14.12
CA LEU A 246 5.25 2.83 -13.91
C LEU A 246 5.28 2.37 -12.45
N THR A 247 5.80 3.16 -11.51
CA THR A 247 5.76 2.84 -10.08
C THR A 247 4.32 2.58 -9.63
N ARG A 248 4.14 1.50 -8.86
CA ARG A 248 2.92 1.13 -8.14
C ARG A 248 3.30 0.71 -6.74
N SER A 249 2.38 0.80 -5.79
CA SER A 249 2.65 0.52 -4.36
C SER A 249 3.31 -0.83 -4.10
N SER A 250 3.01 -1.85 -4.90
CA SER A 250 3.56 -3.20 -4.76
C SER A 250 4.56 -3.60 -5.85
N TYR A 251 4.96 -2.66 -6.73
CA TYR A 251 5.91 -2.93 -7.79
C TYR A 251 7.32 -3.01 -7.21
N HIS A 252 8.03 -4.12 -7.41
CA HIS A 252 9.36 -4.43 -6.83
C HIS A 252 9.43 -4.40 -5.29
N ALA A 253 8.31 -4.68 -4.59
CA ALA A 253 8.22 -4.55 -3.13
C ALA A 253 9.25 -5.39 -2.35
N ASP A 254 9.70 -6.53 -2.89
CA ASP A 254 10.75 -7.37 -2.29
C ASP A 254 12.14 -6.72 -2.33
N ALA A 255 12.52 -6.14 -3.47
CA ALA A 255 13.77 -5.40 -3.61
C ALA A 255 13.75 -4.12 -2.76
N ASP A 256 12.63 -3.43 -2.74
CA ASP A 256 12.40 -2.24 -1.94
C ASP A 256 12.52 -2.55 -0.45
N PHE A 257 11.94 -3.65 0.04
CA PHE A 257 12.04 -4.05 1.44
C PHE A 257 13.49 -4.34 1.85
N ALA A 258 14.25 -5.06 1.03
CA ALA A 258 15.66 -5.32 1.30
C ALA A 258 16.48 -4.01 1.36
N ALA A 259 16.20 -3.06 0.48
CA ALA A 259 16.83 -1.75 0.48
C ALA A 259 16.46 -0.93 1.73
N LEU A 260 15.20 -0.95 2.15
CA LEU A 260 14.71 -0.30 3.38
C LEU A 260 15.44 -0.81 4.63
N GLN A 261 15.57 -2.14 4.77
CA GLN A 261 16.28 -2.74 5.89
C GLN A 261 17.74 -2.27 5.94
N LEU A 262 18.42 -2.30 4.80
CA LEU A 262 19.81 -1.86 4.72
C LEU A 262 19.97 -0.38 5.08
N GLU A 263 19.10 0.48 4.61
CA GLU A 263 19.15 1.92 4.88
C GLU A 263 18.86 2.24 6.36
N ARG A 264 17.91 1.54 6.98
CA ARG A 264 17.68 1.67 8.43
C ARG A 264 18.90 1.28 9.24
N LEU A 265 19.57 0.18 8.89
CA LEU A 265 20.81 -0.24 9.57
C LEU A 265 21.93 0.79 9.43
N LYS A 266 22.11 1.38 8.25
CA LYS A 266 23.11 2.43 8.03
C LYS A 266 22.85 3.66 8.91
N ARG A 267 21.60 4.15 8.98
CA ARG A 267 21.24 5.31 9.82
C ARG A 267 21.46 5.03 11.31
N LEU A 268 21.09 3.85 11.78
CA LEU A 268 21.35 3.47 13.18
C LEU A 268 22.86 3.43 13.50
N ALA A 269 23.67 2.91 12.60
CA ALA A 269 25.13 2.89 12.77
C ALA A 269 25.73 4.31 12.82
N GLN A 270 25.25 5.23 11.97
CA GLN A 270 25.69 6.63 11.95
C GLN A 270 25.31 7.36 13.23
N THR A 271 24.07 7.19 13.73
CA THR A 271 23.60 7.79 14.98
C THR A 271 24.43 7.32 16.18
N ASN A 272 24.72 6.03 16.25
CA ASN A 272 25.56 5.47 17.31
C ASN A 272 27.02 6.01 17.27
N SER A 273 27.54 6.23 16.06
CA SER A 273 28.90 6.81 15.88
C SER A 273 29.00 8.30 16.24
N GLN A 274 27.90 9.03 16.18
CA GLN A 274 27.85 10.45 16.56
C GLN A 274 27.65 10.66 18.07
N ASN A 275 27.11 9.66 18.76
CA ASN A 275 26.86 9.68 20.20
C ASN A 275 27.98 9.02 21.03
N ALA A 276 28.99 8.45 20.38
CA ALA A 276 30.18 7.83 20.99
C ALA A 276 31.40 8.78 20.94
#